data_b7f9992a62014136e0f23638e9d5debd
#
_entry.id   b7f9992a62014136e0f23638e9d5debd
#
_cell.length_a   1.000
_cell.length_b   1.000
_cell.length_c   1.000
_cell.angle_alpha   90.00
_cell.angle_beta   90.00
_cell.angle_gamma   90.00
#
_symmetry.space_group_name_H-M   'P 1'
#
loop_
_entity.id
_entity.type
_entity.pdbx_description
1 polymer ?
#
loop_
_entity_poly.entity_id
_entity_poly.type
_entity_poly.pdbx_seq_one_letter_code
_entity_poly.pdbx_strand_id
1 'polypeptide(L)'
;MTLHRVAAAQFFSGTDVSANLQLCVDHIQRAAEAGARLVVLPENSNRVRDYADRAQCWELSETIEGAFVGGLREAARELGVYVAAGVDLRGENAPDVHICSVLIGPDGQIIGVHRKHVLWDYEYTLFVPGDEPYQVFDTELGRLGLLLCADGIVPDTPRALALMGAQILCNSLNSRGPDEYRVHVPLRAMENRVFHVAANTVGGPADGWPWMGGSQIVAPDGTRLADAGETEPGIIVADVDPAEADDKVMSEVGDLFAWRRTDLYRPLTESLETLPVAPMCGPAPEDMPTRPLRVVTLQVSHFPNTEWTVTRALEQIAYAGRRGADLGVLPSLFCFRPGEEAADPAAAAELSAQVLERLAKACADAGLWVVAHLVEEDAGRYYSTAYLLDRAGRVAHTYRKTHLNSAERKWAVPGDRIDVAHTEIGTIGLMVGDEVWVPEVARLLTLAGAEVIAHPTDWRVPEAAHMAATERTEENRVHLVSCTRLDSPADVGSQVVRADEFAPGQPIALMRYPTGYWSRPGFEEQLLVDLDLRESHSKMMGHHLDPVATRAPELYGMFLD
;
A
#
# COMPACT_ATOMS: atom_id res chain seq x y z
N MET A 1 22.76 4.40 -20.57
CA MET A 1 22.08 5.17 -19.52
C MET A 1 21.78 6.55 -20.08
N THR A 2 20.50 6.87 -20.18
CA THR A 2 20.07 8.22 -20.61
C THR A 2 19.47 8.90 -19.40
N LEU A 3 20.29 9.70 -18.71
CA LEU A 3 19.85 10.43 -17.53
C LEU A 3 18.99 11.63 -17.93
N HIS A 4 17.86 11.77 -17.30
CA HIS A 4 16.97 12.91 -17.39
C HIS A 4 16.83 13.57 -16.03
N ARG A 5 17.03 14.91 -16.00
CA ARG A 5 16.79 15.66 -14.78
C ARG A 5 15.32 15.96 -14.64
N VAL A 6 14.74 15.55 -13.50
CA VAL A 6 13.34 15.80 -13.14
C VAL A 6 13.25 16.67 -11.90
N ALA A 7 12.17 17.42 -11.75
CA ALA A 7 11.93 18.32 -10.62
C ALA A 7 10.56 18.11 -10.01
N ALA A 8 10.48 18.31 -8.69
CA ALA A 8 9.22 18.52 -7.97
C ALA A 8 9.23 19.90 -7.31
N ALA A 9 8.14 20.62 -7.45
CA ALA A 9 7.95 21.93 -6.81
C ALA A 9 7.17 21.77 -5.49
N GLN A 10 7.46 22.63 -4.53
CA GLN A 10 6.81 22.68 -3.22
C GLN A 10 6.42 24.11 -2.90
N PHE A 11 5.10 24.41 -2.87
CA PHE A 11 4.59 25.75 -2.58
C PHE A 11 3.13 25.69 -2.13
N PHE A 12 2.60 26.81 -1.66
CA PHE A 12 1.20 27.00 -1.31
C PHE A 12 0.50 27.86 -2.35
N SER A 13 -0.58 27.36 -2.94
CA SER A 13 -1.49 28.13 -3.78
C SER A 13 -2.56 28.81 -2.94
N GLY A 14 -2.74 30.14 -3.14
CA GLY A 14 -3.79 30.92 -2.51
C GLY A 14 -5.12 30.89 -3.28
N THR A 15 -5.95 31.91 -3.05
CA THR A 15 -7.24 32.10 -3.73
C THR A 15 -7.15 32.90 -5.03
N ASP A 16 -6.03 33.59 -5.26
CA ASP A 16 -5.79 34.40 -6.47
C ASP A 16 -5.14 33.56 -7.56
N VAL A 17 -5.95 33.17 -8.56
CA VAL A 17 -5.52 32.33 -9.69
C VAL A 17 -4.38 32.94 -10.49
N SER A 18 -4.37 34.28 -10.68
CA SER A 18 -3.31 34.95 -11.44
C SER A 18 -1.98 34.95 -10.68
N ALA A 19 -2.02 35.18 -9.37
CA ALA A 19 -0.83 35.08 -8.51
C ALA A 19 -0.31 33.64 -8.46
N ASN A 20 -1.18 32.63 -8.41
CA ASN A 20 -0.81 31.24 -8.42
C ASN A 20 -0.19 30.81 -9.77
N LEU A 21 -0.70 31.34 -10.90
CA LEU A 21 -0.07 31.11 -12.19
C LEU A 21 1.37 31.63 -12.22
N GLN A 22 1.58 32.89 -11.75
CA GLN A 22 2.94 33.44 -11.69
C GLN A 22 3.85 32.59 -10.79
N LEU A 23 3.34 32.15 -9.65
CA LEU A 23 4.06 31.27 -8.72
C LEU A 23 4.46 29.95 -9.39
N CYS A 24 3.55 29.33 -10.15
CA CYS A 24 3.86 28.11 -10.94
C CYS A 24 4.94 28.39 -11.99
N VAL A 25 4.81 29.47 -12.77
CA VAL A 25 5.77 29.85 -13.80
C VAL A 25 7.15 30.08 -13.19
N ASP A 26 7.25 30.77 -12.06
CA ASP A 26 8.51 31.03 -11.36
C ASP A 26 9.20 29.71 -10.91
N HIS A 27 8.41 28.73 -10.43
CA HIS A 27 8.94 27.43 -10.05
C HIS A 27 9.37 26.60 -11.28
N ILE A 28 8.60 26.62 -12.37
CA ILE A 28 8.97 25.97 -13.64
C ILE A 28 10.26 26.57 -14.17
N GLN A 29 10.39 27.89 -14.16
CA GLN A 29 11.60 28.57 -14.60
C GLN A 29 12.83 28.18 -13.77
N ARG A 30 12.71 28.20 -12.44
CA ARG A 30 13.80 27.78 -11.53
C ARG A 30 14.20 26.33 -11.77
N ALA A 31 13.24 25.43 -12.01
CA ALA A 31 13.50 24.05 -12.34
C ALA A 31 14.22 23.90 -13.69
N ALA A 32 13.80 24.64 -14.72
CA ALA A 32 14.47 24.68 -16.01
C ALA A 32 15.90 25.23 -15.91
N GLU A 33 16.12 26.31 -15.15
CA GLU A 33 17.45 26.85 -14.84
C GLU A 33 18.36 25.84 -14.11
N ALA A 34 17.77 24.97 -13.27
CA ALA A 34 18.48 23.85 -12.66
C ALA A 34 18.70 22.66 -13.60
N GLY A 35 18.25 22.77 -14.86
CA GLY A 35 18.42 21.77 -15.92
C GLY A 35 17.35 20.69 -15.96
N ALA A 36 16.23 20.86 -15.24
CA ALA A 36 15.12 19.91 -15.28
C ALA A 36 14.43 19.92 -16.64
N ARG A 37 14.06 18.74 -17.12
CA ARG A 37 13.26 18.52 -18.33
C ARG A 37 11.81 18.16 -18.02
N LEU A 38 11.51 17.72 -16.79
CA LEU A 38 10.17 17.46 -16.26
C LEU A 38 10.01 18.22 -14.95
N VAL A 39 8.90 18.92 -14.80
CA VAL A 39 8.53 19.62 -13.56
C VAL A 39 7.15 19.15 -13.12
N VAL A 40 7.06 18.59 -11.93
CA VAL A 40 5.79 18.22 -11.30
C VAL A 40 5.40 19.32 -10.32
N LEU A 41 4.18 19.83 -10.44
CA LEU A 41 3.58 20.85 -9.57
C LEU A 41 2.58 20.21 -8.60
N PRO A 42 2.29 20.86 -7.45
CA PRO A 42 1.30 20.36 -6.49
C PRO A 42 -0.11 20.23 -7.08
N GLU A 43 -0.97 19.48 -6.38
CA GLU A 43 -2.41 19.42 -6.61
C GLU A 43 -3.07 20.76 -6.26
N ASN A 44 -4.11 21.17 -6.98
CA ASN A 44 -4.81 22.45 -6.83
C ASN A 44 -3.88 23.66 -7.02
N SER A 45 -2.92 23.57 -7.94
CA SER A 45 -1.97 24.65 -8.25
C SER A 45 -2.67 25.93 -8.71
N ASN A 46 -3.87 25.83 -9.30
CA ASN A 46 -4.65 27.00 -9.72
C ASN A 46 -5.31 27.72 -8.55
N ARG A 47 -5.76 27.00 -7.51
CA ARG A 47 -6.47 27.59 -6.40
C ARG A 47 -6.55 26.64 -5.21
N VAL A 48 -6.36 27.16 -3.97
CA VAL A 48 -6.64 26.41 -2.76
C VAL A 48 -8.13 26.03 -2.68
N ARG A 49 -8.42 24.82 -2.17
CA ARG A 49 -9.79 24.31 -2.03
C ARG A 49 -10.52 24.96 -0.85
N ASP A 50 -11.13 26.12 -1.10
CA ASP A 50 -11.95 26.88 -0.14
C ASP A 50 -13.34 27.20 -0.70
N TYR A 51 -13.93 26.25 -1.41
CA TYR A 51 -15.26 26.39 -2.02
C TYR A 51 -16.36 26.14 -1.00
N ALA A 52 -17.40 26.98 -1.04
CA ALA A 52 -18.56 26.86 -0.16
C ALA A 52 -19.47 25.68 -0.55
N ASP A 53 -19.58 25.39 -1.85
CA ASP A 53 -20.39 24.32 -2.42
C ASP A 53 -19.97 24.00 -3.86
N ARG A 54 -20.63 23.01 -4.48
CA ARG A 54 -20.36 22.59 -5.86
C ARG A 54 -20.62 23.69 -6.90
N ALA A 55 -21.60 24.57 -6.68
CA ALA A 55 -21.88 25.65 -7.61
C ALA A 55 -20.74 26.68 -7.62
N GLN A 56 -20.25 27.08 -6.44
CA GLN A 56 -19.11 27.96 -6.33
C GLN A 56 -17.83 27.28 -6.85
N CYS A 57 -17.65 25.96 -6.59
CA CYS A 57 -16.54 25.20 -7.14
C CYS A 57 -16.54 25.29 -8.67
N TRP A 58 -17.68 25.07 -9.32
CA TRP A 58 -17.84 25.23 -10.76
C TRP A 58 -17.53 26.65 -11.25
N GLU A 59 -18.07 27.68 -10.60
CA GLU A 59 -17.86 29.07 -11.00
C GLU A 59 -16.39 29.50 -10.95
N LEU A 60 -15.65 29.02 -9.95
CA LEU A 60 -14.26 29.41 -9.69
C LEU A 60 -13.23 28.47 -10.33
N SER A 61 -13.63 27.31 -10.84
CA SER A 61 -12.73 26.36 -11.49
C SER A 61 -12.37 26.78 -12.92
N GLU A 62 -11.22 26.31 -13.37
CA GLU A 62 -10.72 26.56 -14.71
C GLU A 62 -11.37 25.67 -15.77
N THR A 63 -11.14 26.02 -17.04
CA THR A 63 -11.34 25.12 -18.16
C THR A 63 -9.99 24.68 -18.72
N ILE A 64 -9.95 23.59 -19.46
CA ILE A 64 -8.71 23.11 -20.06
C ILE A 64 -8.09 24.12 -21.05
N GLU A 65 -8.92 24.97 -21.66
CA GLU A 65 -8.50 26.06 -22.54
C GLU A 65 -8.45 27.42 -21.80
N GLY A 66 -8.57 27.43 -20.48
CA GLY A 66 -8.58 28.62 -19.65
C GLY A 66 -7.21 29.30 -19.52
N ALA A 67 -7.22 30.47 -18.89
CA ALA A 67 -6.03 31.30 -18.78
C ALA A 67 -4.91 30.66 -17.95
N PHE A 68 -5.24 29.92 -16.90
CA PHE A 68 -4.26 29.26 -16.06
C PHE A 68 -3.51 28.16 -16.82
N VAL A 69 -4.25 27.23 -17.43
CA VAL A 69 -3.64 26.16 -18.25
C VAL A 69 -2.91 26.76 -19.44
N GLY A 70 -3.47 27.80 -20.08
CA GLY A 70 -2.80 28.55 -21.17
C GLY A 70 -1.45 29.12 -20.77
N GLY A 71 -1.36 29.70 -19.56
CA GLY A 71 -0.09 30.23 -19.04
C GLY A 71 0.94 29.14 -18.73
N LEU A 72 0.51 27.98 -18.22
CA LEU A 72 1.41 26.83 -18.03
C LEU A 72 1.92 26.28 -19.38
N ARG A 73 1.07 26.21 -20.40
CA ARG A 73 1.44 25.81 -21.78
C ARG A 73 2.49 26.75 -22.40
N GLU A 74 2.32 28.06 -22.18
CA GLU A 74 3.29 29.05 -22.61
C GLU A 74 4.65 28.88 -21.94
N ALA A 75 4.65 28.73 -20.59
CA ALA A 75 5.86 28.49 -19.82
C ALA A 75 6.58 27.18 -20.25
N ALA A 76 5.84 26.10 -20.42
CA ALA A 76 6.38 24.83 -20.91
C ALA A 76 7.07 24.99 -22.28
N ARG A 77 6.41 25.69 -23.20
CA ARG A 77 6.93 25.96 -24.56
C ARG A 77 8.15 26.85 -24.54
N GLU A 78 8.13 27.96 -23.78
CA GLU A 78 9.23 28.90 -23.72
C GLU A 78 10.50 28.32 -23.11
N LEU A 79 10.32 27.47 -22.07
CA LEU A 79 11.41 26.84 -21.33
C LEU A 79 11.81 25.47 -21.89
N GLY A 80 11.02 24.90 -22.81
CA GLY A 80 11.30 23.62 -23.46
C GLY A 80 11.24 22.43 -22.48
N VAL A 81 10.32 22.45 -21.50
CA VAL A 81 10.17 21.44 -20.45
C VAL A 81 8.79 20.78 -20.45
N TYR A 82 8.73 19.55 -19.97
CA TYR A 82 7.45 18.90 -19.63
C TYR A 82 6.96 19.44 -18.29
N VAL A 83 5.63 19.64 -18.17
CA VAL A 83 4.98 20.07 -16.93
C VAL A 83 3.83 19.13 -16.62
N ALA A 84 3.81 18.55 -15.40
CA ALA A 84 2.66 17.85 -14.85
C ALA A 84 2.08 18.72 -13.73
N ALA A 85 0.84 19.15 -13.83
CA ALA A 85 0.23 20.11 -12.91
C ALA A 85 -1.14 19.63 -12.41
N GLY A 86 -1.35 19.68 -11.10
CA GLY A 86 -2.66 19.43 -10.48
C GLY A 86 -3.56 20.67 -10.58
N VAL A 87 -4.73 20.57 -11.24
CA VAL A 87 -5.63 21.70 -11.54
C VAL A 87 -7.08 21.28 -11.40
N ASP A 88 -7.93 22.15 -10.81
CA ASP A 88 -9.37 21.94 -10.78
C ASP A 88 -9.99 22.36 -12.10
N LEU A 89 -10.56 21.41 -12.87
CA LEU A 89 -11.13 21.64 -14.18
C LEU A 89 -12.62 21.35 -14.22
N ARG A 90 -13.37 22.24 -14.87
CA ARG A 90 -14.79 22.03 -15.17
C ARG A 90 -14.97 20.80 -16.04
N GLY A 91 -15.93 19.96 -15.68
CA GLY A 91 -16.42 18.87 -16.51
C GLY A 91 -17.29 19.37 -17.66
N GLU A 92 -17.87 18.45 -18.42
CA GLU A 92 -18.76 18.77 -19.53
C GLU A 92 -20.11 19.33 -19.06
N ASN A 93 -20.57 18.89 -17.91
CA ASN A 93 -21.88 19.23 -17.33
C ASN A 93 -21.71 20.03 -16.03
N ALA A 94 -22.38 21.18 -15.92
CA ALA A 94 -22.45 21.93 -14.68
C ALA A 94 -23.32 21.18 -13.64
N PRO A 95 -22.93 21.15 -12.37
CA PRO A 95 -21.76 21.75 -11.74
C PRO A 95 -20.60 20.76 -11.53
N ASP A 96 -20.32 19.85 -12.45
CA ASP A 96 -19.28 18.83 -12.30
C ASP A 96 -17.88 19.42 -12.50
N VAL A 97 -17.05 19.28 -11.47
CA VAL A 97 -15.62 19.67 -11.48
C VAL A 97 -14.80 18.46 -11.14
N HIS A 98 -13.67 18.29 -11.82
CA HIS A 98 -12.71 17.23 -11.56
C HIS A 98 -11.38 17.83 -11.09
N ILE A 99 -10.73 17.16 -10.16
CA ILE A 99 -9.31 17.41 -9.86
C ILE A 99 -8.51 16.66 -10.91
N CYS A 100 -7.69 17.37 -11.67
CA CYS A 100 -6.98 16.83 -12.83
C CYS A 100 -5.48 17.00 -12.71
N SER A 101 -4.70 16.02 -13.17
CA SER A 101 -3.28 16.19 -13.50
C SER A 101 -3.17 16.39 -15.02
N VAL A 102 -2.65 17.55 -15.42
CA VAL A 102 -2.47 17.92 -16.85
C VAL A 102 -1.00 17.78 -17.21
N LEU A 103 -0.70 16.92 -18.18
CA LEU A 103 0.64 16.77 -18.74
C LEU A 103 0.79 17.63 -19.98
N ILE A 104 1.73 18.58 -19.95
CA ILE A 104 2.05 19.52 -21.01
C ILE A 104 3.43 19.20 -21.55
N GLY A 105 3.58 19.13 -22.87
CA GLY A 105 4.84 18.90 -23.57
C GLY A 105 5.70 20.16 -23.73
N PRO A 106 6.97 19.98 -24.09
CA PRO A 106 7.91 21.08 -24.30
C PRO A 106 7.57 21.98 -25.50
N ASP A 107 6.59 21.60 -26.29
CA ASP A 107 6.00 22.42 -27.38
C ASP A 107 4.75 23.19 -26.94
N GLY A 108 4.36 23.08 -25.67
CA GLY A 108 3.17 23.68 -25.10
C GLY A 108 1.86 22.95 -25.42
N GLN A 109 1.92 21.76 -26.03
CA GLN A 109 0.71 20.97 -26.27
C GLN A 109 0.36 20.11 -25.05
N ILE A 110 -0.94 19.95 -24.80
CA ILE A 110 -1.43 19.01 -23.81
C ILE A 110 -1.25 17.60 -24.36
N ILE A 111 -0.44 16.79 -23.68
CA ILE A 111 -0.20 15.38 -24.02
C ILE A 111 -1.31 14.51 -23.46
N GLY A 112 -1.76 14.80 -22.23
CA GLY A 112 -2.82 14.05 -21.58
C GLY A 112 -3.35 14.71 -20.32
N VAL A 113 -4.47 14.17 -19.86
CA VAL A 113 -5.14 14.60 -18.64
C VAL A 113 -5.57 13.34 -17.89
N HIS A 114 -5.25 13.27 -16.60
CA HIS A 114 -5.78 12.28 -15.68
C HIS A 114 -6.73 12.98 -14.72
N ARG A 115 -7.97 12.51 -14.62
CA ARG A 115 -8.92 12.92 -13.58
C ARG A 115 -8.72 12.03 -12.37
N LYS A 116 -8.66 12.62 -11.18
CA LYS A 116 -8.47 11.90 -9.92
C LYS A 116 -9.56 10.86 -9.71
N HIS A 117 -9.20 9.59 -9.62
CA HIS A 117 -10.14 8.49 -9.44
C HIS A 117 -10.57 8.33 -7.99
N VAL A 118 -9.62 8.46 -7.07
CA VAL A 118 -9.87 8.35 -5.62
C VAL A 118 -9.88 9.73 -5.00
N LEU A 119 -11.06 10.24 -4.71
CA LEU A 119 -11.20 11.53 -4.02
C LEU A 119 -10.93 11.34 -2.53
N TRP A 120 -10.34 12.39 -1.92
CA TRP A 120 -10.11 12.41 -0.50
C TRP A 120 -11.33 12.94 0.25
N ASP A 121 -11.91 12.14 1.13
CA ASP A 121 -12.93 12.53 2.10
C ASP A 121 -13.92 13.62 1.63
N TYR A 122 -13.77 14.86 2.10
CA TYR A 122 -14.68 15.97 1.76
C TYR A 122 -14.68 16.36 0.27
N GLU A 123 -13.68 15.95 -0.50
CA GLU A 123 -13.66 16.19 -1.95
C GLU A 123 -14.89 15.61 -2.65
N TYR A 124 -15.43 14.49 -2.16
CA TYR A 124 -16.70 13.92 -2.67
C TYR A 124 -17.90 14.87 -2.54
N THR A 125 -17.82 15.88 -1.68
CA THR A 125 -18.87 16.90 -1.57
C THR A 125 -18.77 18.00 -2.62
N LEU A 126 -17.61 18.17 -3.25
CA LEU A 126 -17.29 19.26 -4.19
C LEU A 126 -17.02 18.77 -5.61
N PHE A 127 -16.33 17.66 -5.77
CA PHE A 127 -15.80 17.16 -7.03
C PHE A 127 -16.48 15.85 -7.46
N VAL A 128 -16.25 15.49 -8.70
CA VAL A 128 -16.65 14.21 -9.28
C VAL A 128 -15.39 13.39 -9.55
N PRO A 129 -15.32 12.11 -9.13
CA PRO A 129 -14.20 11.25 -9.46
C PRO A 129 -14.07 11.06 -10.97
N GLY A 130 -12.86 10.75 -11.43
CA GLY A 130 -12.60 10.31 -12.80
C GLY A 130 -13.13 8.89 -13.02
N ASP A 131 -13.55 8.62 -14.24
CA ASP A 131 -14.07 7.34 -14.69
C ASP A 131 -13.42 6.87 -16.00
N GLU A 132 -12.43 7.63 -16.48
CA GLU A 132 -11.71 7.26 -17.70
C GLU A 132 -10.68 6.14 -17.43
N PRO A 133 -10.40 5.31 -18.46
CA PRO A 133 -9.33 4.33 -18.38
C PRO A 133 -7.98 4.96 -18.02
N TYR A 134 -7.20 4.26 -17.20
CA TYR A 134 -5.82 4.65 -16.92
C TYR A 134 -5.02 4.83 -18.22
N GLN A 135 -4.08 5.78 -18.21
CA GLN A 135 -3.25 6.09 -19.36
C GLN A 135 -1.79 6.27 -18.95
N VAL A 136 -0.91 5.78 -19.81
CA VAL A 136 0.54 6.01 -19.72
C VAL A 136 0.97 6.72 -21.00
N PHE A 137 1.79 7.74 -20.86
CA PHE A 137 2.15 8.64 -21.93
C PHE A 137 3.60 8.42 -22.36
N ASP A 138 3.81 8.04 -23.62
CA ASP A 138 5.14 7.93 -24.22
C ASP A 138 5.74 9.32 -24.44
N THR A 139 6.94 9.55 -23.90
CA THR A 139 7.67 10.81 -24.03
C THR A 139 9.15 10.54 -24.28
N GLU A 140 9.90 11.59 -24.62
CA GLU A 140 11.37 11.51 -24.72
C GLU A 140 12.05 11.20 -23.37
N LEU A 141 11.32 11.37 -22.25
CA LEU A 141 11.81 11.11 -20.89
C LEU A 141 11.49 9.71 -20.40
N GLY A 142 10.88 8.88 -21.23
CA GLY A 142 10.30 7.59 -20.87
C GLY A 142 8.78 7.65 -20.78
N ARG A 143 8.19 6.58 -20.23
CA ARG A 143 6.74 6.42 -20.08
C ARG A 143 6.28 7.03 -18.77
N LEU A 144 5.46 8.08 -18.85
CA LEU A 144 4.95 8.83 -17.70
C LEU A 144 3.55 8.37 -17.32
N GLY A 145 3.32 8.10 -16.04
CA GLY A 145 2.01 7.89 -15.44
C GLY A 145 1.62 9.08 -14.57
N LEU A 146 0.38 9.52 -14.66
CA LEU A 146 -0.15 10.62 -13.84
C LEU A 146 -1.02 10.08 -12.71
N LEU A 147 -0.87 10.62 -11.52
CA LEU A 147 -1.77 10.36 -10.39
C LEU A 147 -1.85 11.60 -9.49
N LEU A 148 -2.84 11.61 -8.60
CA LEU A 148 -3.16 12.75 -7.74
C LEU A 148 -3.43 12.27 -6.32
N CYS A 149 -2.56 12.65 -5.38
CA CYS A 149 -2.78 12.54 -3.93
C CYS A 149 -3.40 11.18 -3.53
N ALA A 150 -4.67 11.13 -3.18
CA ALA A 150 -5.35 9.91 -2.71
C ALA A 150 -5.35 8.74 -3.71
N ASP A 151 -5.09 8.97 -5.00
CA ASP A 151 -4.82 7.89 -5.96
C ASP A 151 -3.61 7.03 -5.53
N GLY A 152 -2.65 7.62 -4.81
CA GLY A 152 -1.47 6.95 -4.29
C GLY A 152 -1.69 6.20 -2.97
N ILE A 153 -2.73 6.55 -2.21
CA ILE A 153 -3.07 5.88 -0.95
C ILE A 153 -3.51 4.43 -1.21
N VAL A 154 -4.32 4.21 -2.25
CA VAL A 154 -4.73 2.86 -2.67
C VAL A 154 -3.73 2.27 -3.66
N PRO A 155 -3.55 0.95 -3.69
CA PRO A 155 -2.58 0.33 -4.60
C PRO A 155 -3.03 0.36 -6.06
N ASP A 156 -4.32 0.53 -6.31
CA ASP A 156 -4.96 0.28 -7.60
C ASP A 156 -4.39 1.18 -8.71
N THR A 157 -4.36 2.51 -8.51
CA THR A 157 -3.87 3.46 -9.53
C THR A 157 -2.37 3.31 -9.81
N PRO A 158 -1.46 3.34 -8.81
CA PRO A 158 -0.03 3.16 -9.07
C PRO A 158 0.28 1.80 -9.72
N ARG A 159 -0.40 0.74 -9.29
CA ARG A 159 -0.23 -0.60 -9.85
C ARG A 159 -0.72 -0.69 -11.29
N ALA A 160 -1.89 -0.13 -11.60
CA ALA A 160 -2.42 -0.09 -12.96
C ALA A 160 -1.44 0.62 -13.92
N LEU A 161 -0.96 1.81 -13.54
CA LEU A 161 0.03 2.56 -14.33
C LEU A 161 1.34 1.77 -14.54
N ALA A 162 1.83 1.11 -13.49
CA ALA A 162 3.04 0.29 -13.58
C ALA A 162 2.86 -0.95 -14.47
N LEU A 163 1.69 -1.61 -14.42
CA LEU A 163 1.33 -2.73 -15.30
C LEU A 163 1.23 -2.29 -16.77
N MET A 164 0.77 -1.06 -17.02
CA MET A 164 0.74 -0.45 -18.35
C MET A 164 2.12 0.05 -18.80
N GLY A 165 3.16 -0.15 -17.99
CA GLY A 165 4.55 0.13 -18.33
C GLY A 165 5.04 1.52 -17.95
N ALA A 166 4.39 2.25 -17.06
CA ALA A 166 4.92 3.50 -16.53
C ALA A 166 6.31 3.30 -15.92
N GLN A 167 7.21 4.22 -16.21
CA GLN A 167 8.58 4.25 -15.66
C GLN A 167 8.73 5.35 -14.61
N ILE A 168 7.99 6.46 -14.79
CA ILE A 168 7.97 7.59 -13.87
C ILE A 168 6.53 7.92 -13.54
N LEU A 169 6.18 7.92 -12.26
CA LEU A 169 4.92 8.42 -11.74
C LEU A 169 5.06 9.90 -11.39
N CYS A 170 4.21 10.74 -11.98
CA CYS A 170 4.09 12.16 -11.66
C CYS A 170 2.92 12.35 -10.70
N ASN A 171 3.19 12.62 -9.44
CA ASN A 171 2.19 12.71 -8.39
C ASN A 171 2.06 14.14 -7.87
N SER A 172 0.95 14.77 -8.20
CA SER A 172 0.59 16.08 -7.67
C SER A 172 -0.16 15.90 -6.35
N LEU A 173 0.39 16.40 -5.24
CA LEU A 173 -0.12 16.21 -3.90
C LEU A 173 -0.64 17.51 -3.30
N ASN A 174 -1.66 17.39 -2.44
CA ASN A 174 -2.11 18.44 -1.54
C ASN A 174 -2.38 17.83 -0.15
N SER A 175 -1.40 17.08 0.35
CA SER A 175 -1.51 16.29 1.56
C SER A 175 -1.05 17.05 2.79
N ARG A 176 -1.75 16.80 3.90
CA ARG A 176 -1.39 17.28 5.25
C ARG A 176 -0.88 16.15 6.14
N GLY A 177 -1.02 14.90 5.69
CA GLY A 177 -0.57 13.71 6.42
C GLY A 177 0.91 13.42 6.18
N PRO A 178 1.65 12.96 7.22
CA PRO A 178 3.04 12.57 7.09
C PRO A 178 3.26 11.30 6.26
N ASP A 179 2.21 10.61 5.92
CA ASP A 179 2.23 9.26 5.35
C ASP A 179 2.55 9.25 3.88
N GLU A 180 2.04 10.24 3.17
CA GLU A 180 2.43 10.45 1.79
C GLU A 180 3.95 10.50 1.67
N TYR A 181 4.58 11.24 2.59
CA TYR A 181 6.03 11.38 2.64
C TYR A 181 6.75 10.15 3.16
N ARG A 182 6.21 9.50 4.21
CA ARG A 182 6.93 8.44 4.94
C ARG A 182 6.66 7.05 4.41
N VAL A 183 5.46 6.81 3.87
CA VAL A 183 4.96 5.49 3.51
C VAL A 183 4.51 5.42 2.06
N HIS A 184 3.47 6.18 1.65
CA HIS A 184 2.81 5.95 0.37
C HIS A 184 3.77 6.14 -0.81
N VAL A 185 4.39 7.31 -0.94
CA VAL A 185 5.28 7.60 -2.09
C VAL A 185 6.45 6.62 -2.19
N PRO A 186 7.25 6.36 -1.12
CA PRO A 186 8.34 5.39 -1.23
C PRO A 186 7.85 3.95 -1.45
N LEU A 187 6.77 3.54 -0.80
CA LEU A 187 6.24 2.19 -1.00
C LEU A 187 5.75 1.97 -2.43
N ARG A 188 4.97 2.94 -2.98
CA ARG A 188 4.47 2.82 -4.37
C ARG A 188 5.61 2.80 -5.38
N ALA A 189 6.72 3.49 -5.12
CA ALA A 189 7.93 3.37 -5.94
C ALA A 189 8.52 1.95 -5.85
N MET A 190 8.67 1.40 -4.64
CA MET A 190 9.29 0.10 -4.40
C MET A 190 8.48 -1.07 -4.95
N GLU A 191 7.19 -1.18 -4.56
CA GLU A 191 6.35 -2.32 -4.92
C GLU A 191 5.97 -2.36 -6.41
N ASN A 192 6.08 -1.22 -7.11
CA ASN A 192 5.84 -1.08 -8.55
C ASN A 192 7.13 -0.99 -9.36
N ARG A 193 8.29 -0.85 -8.70
CA ARG A 193 9.59 -0.69 -9.34
C ARG A 193 9.57 0.43 -10.37
N VAL A 194 9.20 1.66 -9.94
CA VAL A 194 9.08 2.86 -10.77
C VAL A 194 9.70 4.06 -10.05
N PHE A 195 10.13 5.07 -10.80
CA PHE A 195 10.42 6.37 -10.20
C PHE A 195 9.13 7.05 -9.76
N HIS A 196 9.15 7.74 -8.63
CA HIS A 196 8.01 8.49 -8.13
C HIS A 196 8.43 9.93 -7.86
N VAL A 197 7.93 10.86 -8.67
CA VAL A 197 8.16 12.30 -8.54
C VAL A 197 6.92 12.91 -7.90
N ALA A 198 7.00 13.23 -6.62
CA ALA A 198 5.88 13.71 -5.80
C ALA A 198 6.09 15.18 -5.42
N ALA A 199 5.17 16.04 -5.83
CA ALA A 199 5.15 17.47 -5.54
C ALA A 199 4.01 17.79 -4.59
N ASN A 200 4.30 18.24 -3.36
CA ASN A 200 3.29 18.52 -2.34
C ASN A 200 3.18 20.02 -2.02
N THR A 201 2.03 20.41 -1.55
CA THR A 201 1.80 21.73 -0.98
C THR A 201 2.47 21.86 0.39
N VAL A 202 3.02 23.05 0.71
CA VAL A 202 3.67 23.33 2.01
C VAL A 202 3.16 24.62 2.61
N GLY A 203 3.00 24.69 3.93
CA GLY A 203 2.54 25.89 4.63
C GLY A 203 1.03 26.06 4.59
N GLY A 204 0.56 27.29 4.51
CA GLY A 204 -0.87 27.62 4.50
C GLY A 204 -1.20 28.79 5.42
N PRO A 205 -2.50 29.06 5.67
CA PRO A 205 -2.90 30.17 6.53
C PRO A 205 -2.42 29.95 7.97
N ALA A 206 -2.01 31.05 8.61
CA ALA A 206 -1.41 31.03 9.95
C ALA A 206 -2.36 30.54 11.06
N ASP A 207 -3.66 30.57 10.81
CA ASP A 207 -4.75 30.14 11.71
C ASP A 207 -5.31 28.75 11.37
N GLY A 208 -4.74 28.11 10.34
CA GLY A 208 -5.16 26.81 9.87
C GLY A 208 -4.18 25.69 10.20
N TRP A 209 -4.56 24.47 9.83
CA TRP A 209 -3.66 23.34 9.84
C TRP A 209 -2.79 23.39 8.57
N PRO A 210 -1.46 23.55 8.70
CA PRO A 210 -0.59 23.71 7.54
C PRO A 210 -0.49 22.43 6.72
N TRP A 211 -0.26 22.57 5.41
CA TRP A 211 0.18 21.48 4.56
C TRP A 211 1.62 21.11 4.87
N MET A 212 1.91 19.83 4.80
CA MET A 212 3.09 19.26 5.42
C MET A 212 4.35 19.31 4.55
N GLY A 213 4.26 19.71 3.28
CA GLY A 213 5.40 19.63 2.39
C GLY A 213 5.81 18.19 2.13
N GLY A 214 7.13 17.89 2.17
CA GLY A 214 7.64 16.56 1.93
C GLY A 214 7.63 16.15 0.46
N SER A 215 7.74 17.11 -0.47
CA SER A 215 7.97 16.78 -1.87
C SER A 215 9.25 15.97 -2.01
N GLN A 216 9.21 14.92 -2.82
CA GLN A 216 10.33 13.98 -2.94
C GLN A 216 10.42 13.36 -4.32
N ILE A 217 11.62 12.92 -4.67
CA ILE A 217 11.88 12.11 -5.86
C ILE A 217 12.46 10.79 -5.39
N VAL A 218 11.77 9.70 -5.65
CA VAL A 218 12.10 8.37 -5.15
C VAL A 218 12.42 7.43 -6.31
N ALA A 219 13.50 6.68 -6.17
CA ALA A 219 13.93 5.67 -7.13
C ALA A 219 13.13 4.34 -6.99
N PRO A 220 13.20 3.44 -7.99
CA PRO A 220 12.52 2.15 -7.96
C PRO A 220 12.87 1.22 -6.77
N ASP A 221 13.97 1.48 -6.09
CA ASP A 221 14.41 0.74 -4.89
C ASP A 221 13.99 1.42 -3.57
N GLY A 222 13.25 2.54 -3.64
CA GLY A 222 12.84 3.32 -2.47
C GLY A 222 13.83 4.39 -2.03
N THR A 223 15.00 4.48 -2.67
CA THR A 223 15.98 5.52 -2.36
C THR A 223 15.42 6.90 -2.67
N ARG A 224 15.40 7.80 -1.68
CA ARG A 224 15.09 9.21 -1.91
C ARG A 224 16.27 9.90 -2.58
N LEU A 225 16.11 10.21 -3.86
CA LEU A 225 17.11 10.93 -4.64
C LEU A 225 17.13 12.42 -4.31
N ALA A 226 15.99 12.98 -3.96
CA ALA A 226 15.84 14.36 -3.52
C ALA A 226 14.66 14.50 -2.55
N ASP A 227 14.75 15.47 -1.63
CA ASP A 227 13.82 15.70 -0.53
C ASP A 227 13.74 17.21 -0.23
N ALA A 228 12.54 17.78 -0.26
CA ALA A 228 12.31 19.21 0.01
C ALA A 228 12.16 19.52 1.50
N GLY A 229 12.05 18.49 2.35
CA GLY A 229 11.66 18.69 3.74
C GLY A 229 10.21 19.13 3.91
N GLU A 230 9.80 19.30 5.17
CA GLU A 230 8.39 19.46 5.54
C GLU A 230 7.94 20.93 5.68
N THR A 231 8.82 21.93 5.57
CA THR A 231 8.49 23.30 6.02
C THR A 231 8.72 24.40 4.99
N GLU A 232 9.64 24.23 4.06
CA GLU A 232 10.09 25.33 3.20
C GLU A 232 9.58 25.19 1.77
N PRO A 233 9.09 26.28 1.13
CA PRO A 233 8.77 26.25 -0.29
C PRO A 233 10.04 26.19 -1.15
N GLY A 234 9.97 25.55 -2.30
CA GLY A 234 11.12 25.46 -3.21
C GLY A 234 10.94 24.46 -4.34
N ILE A 235 12.06 24.09 -4.91
CA ILE A 235 12.17 23.02 -5.89
C ILE A 235 13.24 22.04 -5.46
N ILE A 236 13.04 20.78 -5.81
CA ILE A 236 14.06 19.75 -5.73
C ILE A 236 14.27 19.14 -7.11
N VAL A 237 15.48 18.65 -7.36
CA VAL A 237 15.84 18.03 -8.64
C VAL A 237 16.63 16.74 -8.41
N ALA A 238 16.45 15.78 -9.30
CA ALA A 238 17.26 14.57 -9.35
C ALA A 238 17.46 14.11 -10.80
N ASP A 239 18.55 13.40 -11.05
CA ASP A 239 18.78 12.71 -12.31
C ASP A 239 18.24 11.29 -12.21
N VAL A 240 17.42 10.86 -13.19
CA VAL A 240 16.80 9.54 -13.25
C VAL A 240 17.11 8.87 -14.58
N ASP A 241 17.33 7.56 -14.57
CA ASP A 241 17.37 6.73 -15.79
C ASP A 241 16.08 5.91 -15.86
N PRO A 242 15.11 6.27 -16.70
CA PRO A 242 13.83 5.56 -16.77
C PRO A 242 13.96 4.06 -17.06
N ALA A 243 15.06 3.64 -17.69
CA ALA A 243 15.31 2.23 -17.98
C ALA A 243 15.49 1.37 -16.69
N GLU A 244 15.86 1.97 -15.56
CA GLU A 244 15.93 1.26 -14.28
C GLU A 244 14.55 0.75 -13.83
N ALA A 245 13.48 1.43 -14.22
CA ALA A 245 12.12 1.01 -13.91
C ALA A 245 11.62 -0.19 -14.72
N ASP A 246 12.34 -0.58 -15.78
CA ASP A 246 12.02 -1.79 -16.55
C ASP A 246 12.51 -3.07 -15.83
N ASP A 247 13.45 -2.93 -14.88
CA ASP A 247 13.88 -4.00 -13.97
C ASP A 247 12.90 -4.11 -12.79
N LYS A 248 12.04 -5.12 -12.80
CA LYS A 248 11.05 -5.39 -11.75
C LYS A 248 11.58 -6.27 -10.61
N VAL A 249 12.88 -6.51 -10.59
CA VAL A 249 13.52 -7.29 -9.53
C VAL A 249 13.77 -6.40 -8.30
N MET A 250 13.16 -6.78 -7.18
CA MET A 250 13.49 -6.25 -5.87
C MET A 250 14.60 -7.09 -5.25
N SER A 251 15.68 -6.45 -4.81
CA SER A 251 16.79 -7.12 -4.13
C SER A 251 16.27 -7.94 -2.94
N GLU A 252 16.85 -9.12 -2.70
CA GLU A 252 16.49 -10.07 -1.63
C GLU A 252 15.10 -10.71 -1.73
N VAL A 253 14.20 -10.17 -2.56
CA VAL A 253 12.82 -10.63 -2.73
C VAL A 253 12.65 -11.37 -4.06
N GLY A 254 12.89 -10.69 -5.19
CA GLY A 254 12.80 -11.23 -6.54
C GLY A 254 11.97 -10.36 -7.48
N ASP A 255 11.60 -10.90 -8.63
CA ASP A 255 10.81 -10.20 -9.64
C ASP A 255 9.32 -10.20 -9.26
N LEU A 256 8.85 -9.07 -8.70
CA LEU A 256 7.48 -8.91 -8.21
C LEU A 256 6.43 -9.05 -9.32
N PHE A 257 6.76 -8.70 -10.55
CA PHE A 257 5.82 -8.79 -11.68
C PHE A 257 5.75 -10.21 -12.25
N ALA A 258 6.87 -10.93 -12.26
CA ALA A 258 6.89 -12.34 -12.65
C ALA A 258 6.21 -13.27 -11.61
N TRP A 259 5.96 -12.77 -10.39
CA TRP A 259 5.25 -13.53 -9.36
C TRP A 259 3.73 -13.44 -9.47
N ARG A 260 3.22 -12.50 -10.24
CA ARG A 260 1.78 -12.26 -10.35
C ARG A 260 1.03 -13.55 -10.73
N ARG A 261 -0.10 -13.74 -10.11
CA ARG A 261 -1.00 -14.88 -10.29
C ARG A 261 -2.34 -14.38 -10.83
N THR A 262 -2.29 -13.88 -12.08
CA THR A 262 -3.46 -13.29 -12.77
C THR A 262 -4.63 -14.26 -12.85
N ASP A 263 -4.36 -15.57 -12.82
CA ASP A 263 -5.35 -16.64 -12.70
C ASP A 263 -6.19 -16.59 -11.40
N LEU A 264 -5.68 -15.95 -10.35
CA LEU A 264 -6.35 -15.79 -9.05
C LEU A 264 -6.98 -14.42 -8.84
N TYR A 265 -6.72 -13.45 -9.72
CA TYR A 265 -7.04 -12.03 -9.48
C TYR A 265 -8.44 -11.62 -9.94
N ARG A 266 -9.23 -12.53 -10.47
CA ARG A 266 -10.58 -12.24 -10.95
C ARG A 266 -11.45 -11.42 -9.97
N PRO A 267 -11.45 -11.67 -8.64
CA PRO A 267 -12.26 -10.87 -7.70
C PRO A 267 -11.91 -9.37 -7.69
N LEU A 268 -10.70 -8.98 -8.14
CA LEU A 268 -10.34 -7.56 -8.26
C LEU A 268 -11.21 -6.83 -9.29
N THR A 269 -11.71 -7.52 -10.31
CA THR A 269 -12.54 -6.95 -11.39
C THR A 269 -14.03 -7.18 -11.19
N GLU A 270 -14.44 -7.75 -10.05
CA GLU A 270 -15.85 -7.99 -9.73
C GLU A 270 -16.45 -6.78 -9.00
N SER A 271 -17.73 -6.53 -9.25
CA SER A 271 -18.47 -5.45 -8.58
C SER A 271 -18.63 -5.75 -7.09
N LEU A 272 -18.65 -4.69 -6.26
CA LEU A 272 -18.65 -4.80 -4.80
C LEU A 272 -19.79 -5.69 -4.28
N GLU A 273 -20.99 -5.56 -4.88
CA GLU A 273 -22.19 -6.25 -4.41
C GLU A 273 -22.10 -7.77 -4.52
N THR A 274 -21.19 -8.27 -5.34
CA THR A 274 -20.94 -9.72 -5.52
C THR A 274 -19.90 -10.28 -4.56
N LEU A 275 -19.22 -9.42 -3.83
CA LEU A 275 -18.08 -9.79 -2.99
C LEU A 275 -18.46 -9.96 -1.52
N PRO A 276 -17.87 -10.92 -0.79
CA PRO A 276 -18.11 -11.13 0.64
C PRO A 276 -17.84 -9.90 1.52
N VAL A 277 -16.96 -9.00 1.11
CA VAL A 277 -16.64 -7.76 1.85
C VAL A 277 -17.75 -6.73 1.82
N ALA A 278 -18.70 -6.80 0.89
CA ALA A 278 -19.72 -5.76 0.71
C ALA A 278 -20.45 -5.33 2.01
N PRO A 279 -20.85 -6.24 2.92
CA PRO A 279 -21.46 -5.86 4.19
C PRO A 279 -20.53 -5.13 5.17
N MET A 280 -19.23 -5.12 4.91
CA MET A 280 -18.21 -4.48 5.75
C MET A 280 -17.83 -3.08 5.24
N CYS A 281 -18.32 -2.69 4.07
CA CYS A 281 -18.06 -1.38 3.48
C CYS A 281 -18.96 -0.29 4.08
N GLY A 282 -18.46 0.94 4.06
CA GLY A 282 -19.11 2.06 4.73
C GLY A 282 -18.87 2.09 6.25
N PRO A 283 -19.59 2.97 6.97
CA PRO A 283 -19.45 3.07 8.43
C PRO A 283 -19.99 1.82 9.12
N ALA A 284 -19.30 1.39 10.19
CA ALA A 284 -19.82 0.31 11.03
C ALA A 284 -21.19 0.71 11.64
N PRO A 285 -22.15 -0.23 11.77
CA PRO A 285 -23.40 0.04 12.47
C PRO A 285 -23.16 0.54 13.91
N GLU A 286 -23.85 1.60 14.33
CA GLU A 286 -23.68 2.20 15.67
C GLU A 286 -23.92 1.21 16.81
N ASP A 287 -24.84 0.26 16.60
CA ASP A 287 -25.22 -0.78 17.56
C ASP A 287 -24.41 -2.08 17.43
N MET A 288 -23.39 -2.12 16.54
CA MET A 288 -22.52 -3.28 16.43
C MET A 288 -21.74 -3.49 17.73
N PRO A 289 -21.86 -4.66 18.35
CA PRO A 289 -21.15 -4.95 19.61
C PRO A 289 -19.64 -5.03 19.36
N THR A 290 -18.85 -4.70 20.36
CA THR A 290 -17.40 -4.99 20.37
C THR A 290 -17.19 -6.49 20.21
N ARG A 291 -16.18 -6.86 19.40
CA ARG A 291 -15.81 -8.26 19.15
C ARG A 291 -14.32 -8.44 19.46
N PRO A 292 -13.98 -8.54 20.76
CA PRO A 292 -12.58 -8.60 21.18
C PRO A 292 -11.90 -9.86 20.65
N LEU A 293 -10.68 -9.70 20.16
CA LEU A 293 -9.78 -10.78 19.78
C LEU A 293 -8.39 -10.49 20.34
N ARG A 294 -7.90 -11.32 21.22
CA ARG A 294 -6.55 -11.20 21.76
C ARG A 294 -5.57 -11.99 20.91
N VAL A 295 -4.74 -11.28 20.15
CA VAL A 295 -3.73 -11.87 19.29
C VAL A 295 -2.36 -11.85 19.93
N VAL A 296 -1.49 -12.79 19.54
CA VAL A 296 -0.11 -12.86 20.04
C VAL A 296 0.86 -13.31 18.95
N THR A 297 2.01 -12.64 18.86
CA THR A 297 3.14 -13.13 18.08
C THR A 297 3.96 -14.10 18.94
N LEU A 298 4.24 -15.28 18.39
CA LEU A 298 4.98 -16.34 19.07
C LEU A 298 6.41 -16.38 18.54
N GLN A 299 7.17 -15.31 18.79
CA GLN A 299 8.59 -15.26 18.40
C GLN A 299 9.38 -16.35 19.13
N VAL A 300 10.12 -17.13 18.37
CA VAL A 300 10.86 -18.30 18.87
C VAL A 300 12.34 -18.17 18.55
N SER A 301 13.19 -18.40 19.54
CA SER A 301 14.62 -18.53 19.34
C SER A 301 14.92 -19.77 18.48
N HIS A 302 15.74 -19.57 17.46
CA HIS A 302 16.21 -20.66 16.64
C HIS A 302 17.47 -21.29 17.27
N PHE A 303 17.40 -22.56 17.58
CA PHE A 303 18.51 -23.31 18.16
C PHE A 303 19.18 -24.19 17.09
N PRO A 304 20.48 -24.53 17.25
CA PRO A 304 21.15 -25.48 16.37
C PRO A 304 20.49 -26.85 16.32
N ASN A 305 19.77 -27.22 17.37
CA ASN A 305 18.96 -28.43 17.45
C ASN A 305 17.49 -28.06 17.25
N THR A 306 16.90 -28.52 16.15
CA THR A 306 15.49 -28.28 15.77
C THR A 306 14.52 -28.71 16.87
N GLU A 307 14.79 -29.82 17.60
CA GLU A 307 13.96 -30.28 18.70
C GLU A 307 13.83 -29.23 19.81
N TRP A 308 14.88 -28.49 20.10
CA TRP A 308 14.83 -27.40 21.09
C TRP A 308 14.00 -26.22 20.59
N THR A 309 14.12 -25.87 19.29
CA THR A 309 13.29 -24.83 18.68
C THR A 309 11.80 -25.19 18.73
N VAL A 310 11.47 -26.43 18.37
CA VAL A 310 10.09 -26.93 18.43
C VAL A 310 9.57 -26.93 19.87
N THR A 311 10.37 -27.45 20.81
CA THR A 311 10.00 -27.45 22.25
C THR A 311 9.73 -26.04 22.73
N ARG A 312 10.55 -25.07 22.32
CA ARG A 312 10.37 -23.67 22.70
C ARG A 312 9.09 -23.08 22.11
N ALA A 313 8.74 -23.42 20.86
CA ALA A 313 7.47 -23.01 20.26
C ALA A 313 6.27 -23.55 21.07
N LEU A 314 6.31 -24.81 21.48
CA LEU A 314 5.25 -25.41 22.31
C LEU A 314 5.12 -24.72 23.68
N GLU A 315 6.24 -24.35 24.31
CA GLU A 315 6.24 -23.57 25.56
C GLU A 315 5.64 -22.17 25.36
N GLN A 316 5.93 -21.50 24.23
CA GLN A 316 5.35 -20.22 23.88
C GLN A 316 3.84 -20.32 23.68
N ILE A 317 3.34 -21.37 23.01
CA ILE A 317 1.91 -21.63 22.85
C ILE A 317 1.25 -21.82 24.23
N ALA A 318 1.81 -22.67 25.07
CA ALA A 318 1.29 -22.91 26.42
C ALA A 318 1.29 -21.62 27.28
N TYR A 319 2.31 -20.78 27.12
CA TYR A 319 2.39 -19.50 27.83
C TYR A 319 1.33 -18.52 27.33
N ALA A 320 1.13 -18.41 26.01
CA ALA A 320 0.11 -17.56 25.40
C ALA A 320 -1.31 -17.95 25.82
N GLY A 321 -1.60 -19.26 25.87
CA GLY A 321 -2.89 -19.76 26.37
C GLY A 321 -3.15 -19.36 27.83
N ARG A 322 -2.15 -19.44 28.71
CA ARG A 322 -2.27 -18.96 30.10
C ARG A 322 -2.51 -17.46 30.21
N ARG A 323 -2.09 -16.67 29.22
CA ARG A 323 -2.34 -15.21 29.13
C ARG A 323 -3.69 -14.88 28.50
N GLY A 324 -4.48 -15.89 28.12
CA GLY A 324 -5.80 -15.72 27.52
C GLY A 324 -5.75 -15.22 26.09
N ALA A 325 -4.71 -15.55 25.32
CA ALA A 325 -4.68 -15.29 23.88
C ALA A 325 -5.71 -16.15 23.16
N ASP A 326 -6.29 -15.61 22.09
CA ASP A 326 -7.24 -16.30 21.21
C ASP A 326 -6.55 -16.84 19.96
N LEU A 327 -5.64 -16.06 19.35
CA LEU A 327 -4.90 -16.39 18.13
C LEU A 327 -3.41 -16.13 18.31
N GLY A 328 -2.58 -17.15 18.10
CA GLY A 328 -1.13 -17.04 18.03
C GLY A 328 -0.61 -17.22 16.60
N VAL A 329 0.42 -16.45 16.24
CA VAL A 329 1.11 -16.59 14.95
C VAL A 329 2.57 -16.94 15.19
N LEU A 330 3.03 -18.07 14.62
CA LEU A 330 4.44 -18.49 14.62
C LEU A 330 5.19 -17.86 13.42
N PRO A 331 6.53 -17.71 13.49
CA PRO A 331 7.31 -17.23 12.37
C PRO A 331 7.30 -18.17 11.16
N SER A 332 7.68 -17.64 10.00
CA SER A 332 7.86 -18.41 8.78
C SER A 332 8.88 -19.55 9.00
N LEU A 333 8.51 -20.81 8.65
CA LEU A 333 9.39 -21.98 8.66
C LEU A 333 10.26 -22.08 9.94
N PHE A 334 9.67 -21.74 11.08
CA PHE A 334 10.37 -21.50 12.37
C PHE A 334 11.25 -22.66 12.82
N CYS A 335 10.95 -23.91 12.42
CA CYS A 335 11.65 -25.11 12.83
C CYS A 335 12.84 -25.48 11.91
N PHE A 336 13.08 -24.70 10.83
CA PHE A 336 14.16 -24.92 9.89
C PHE A 336 15.23 -23.82 10.01
N ARG A 337 16.48 -24.16 9.68
CA ARG A 337 17.50 -23.16 9.37
C ARG A 337 17.19 -22.54 8.00
N PRO A 338 17.60 -21.30 7.75
CA PRO A 338 17.41 -20.69 6.44
C PRO A 338 17.94 -21.56 5.30
N GLY A 339 17.06 -21.96 4.37
CA GLY A 339 17.39 -22.78 3.20
C GLY A 339 17.46 -24.29 3.43
N GLU A 340 17.28 -24.77 4.65
CA GLU A 340 17.27 -26.22 4.96
C GLU A 340 16.12 -26.93 4.24
N GLU A 341 14.96 -26.32 4.19
CA GLU A 341 13.78 -26.79 3.47
C GLU A 341 14.01 -26.94 1.96
N ALA A 342 14.83 -26.06 1.39
CA ALA A 342 15.18 -26.10 -0.03
C ALA A 342 16.24 -27.15 -0.36
N ALA A 343 17.09 -27.50 0.60
CA ALA A 343 18.14 -28.49 0.42
C ALA A 343 17.60 -29.94 0.36
N ASP A 344 16.58 -30.24 1.18
CA ASP A 344 15.88 -31.53 1.19
C ASP A 344 14.40 -31.33 1.52
N PRO A 345 13.56 -31.00 0.53
CA PRO A 345 12.13 -30.77 0.74
C PRO A 345 11.38 -32.00 1.27
N ALA A 346 11.86 -33.21 0.98
CA ALA A 346 11.22 -34.44 1.45
C ALA A 346 11.43 -34.62 2.97
N ALA A 347 12.66 -34.46 3.44
CA ALA A 347 12.97 -34.49 4.87
C ALA A 347 12.27 -33.35 5.61
N ALA A 348 12.21 -32.16 4.99
CA ALA A 348 11.51 -31.01 5.56
C ALA A 348 10.00 -31.25 5.70
N ALA A 349 9.36 -31.88 4.72
CA ALA A 349 7.95 -32.24 4.79
C ALA A 349 7.66 -33.30 5.87
N GLU A 350 8.54 -34.31 6.00
CA GLU A 350 8.41 -35.33 7.05
C GLU A 350 8.54 -34.70 8.45
N LEU A 351 9.53 -33.83 8.66
CA LEU A 351 9.68 -33.10 9.91
C LEU A 351 8.47 -32.19 10.17
N SER A 352 7.99 -31.47 9.14
CA SER A 352 6.81 -30.62 9.24
C SER A 352 5.57 -31.35 9.70
N ALA A 353 5.32 -32.56 9.19
CA ALA A 353 4.20 -33.40 9.61
C ALA A 353 4.28 -33.75 11.10
N GLN A 354 5.47 -34.14 11.59
CA GLN A 354 5.70 -34.42 13.02
C GLN A 354 5.52 -33.17 13.89
N VAL A 355 5.99 -32.02 13.42
CA VAL A 355 5.85 -30.73 14.11
C VAL A 355 4.37 -30.34 14.17
N LEU A 356 3.63 -30.50 13.06
CA LEU A 356 2.20 -30.17 12.99
C LEU A 356 1.38 -30.97 14.00
N GLU A 357 1.65 -32.29 14.18
CA GLU A 357 0.99 -33.12 15.20
C GLU A 357 1.25 -32.60 16.63
N ARG A 358 2.48 -32.18 16.91
CA ARG A 358 2.85 -31.63 18.22
C ARG A 358 2.21 -30.26 18.47
N LEU A 359 2.14 -29.41 17.45
CA LEU A 359 1.44 -28.12 17.51
C LEU A 359 -0.06 -28.33 17.74
N ALA A 360 -0.67 -29.29 17.04
CA ALA A 360 -2.08 -29.65 17.22
C ALA A 360 -2.39 -30.01 18.68
N LYS A 361 -1.55 -30.84 19.29
CA LYS A 361 -1.69 -31.16 20.70
C LYS A 361 -1.52 -29.94 21.62
N ALA A 362 -0.53 -29.10 21.36
CA ALA A 362 -0.29 -27.89 22.15
C ALA A 362 -1.45 -26.88 22.04
N CYS A 363 -2.04 -26.73 20.85
CA CYS A 363 -3.24 -25.93 20.64
C CYS A 363 -4.41 -26.44 21.49
N ALA A 364 -4.65 -27.76 21.48
CA ALA A 364 -5.71 -28.38 22.29
C ALA A 364 -5.46 -28.21 23.80
N ASP A 365 -4.22 -28.43 24.26
CA ASP A 365 -3.85 -28.31 25.68
C ASP A 365 -3.94 -26.82 26.16
N ALA A 366 -3.65 -25.84 25.26
CA ALA A 366 -3.66 -24.41 25.57
C ALA A 366 -5.01 -23.72 25.30
N GLY A 367 -5.91 -24.34 24.54
CA GLY A 367 -7.17 -23.74 24.09
C GLY A 367 -6.95 -22.54 23.14
N LEU A 368 -5.88 -22.57 22.34
CA LEU A 368 -5.40 -21.46 21.52
C LEU A 368 -5.46 -21.80 20.03
N TRP A 369 -5.97 -20.89 19.20
CA TRP A 369 -5.78 -20.95 17.75
C TRP A 369 -4.34 -20.58 17.40
N VAL A 370 -3.72 -21.31 16.47
CA VAL A 370 -2.33 -21.05 16.07
C VAL A 370 -2.18 -21.12 14.56
N VAL A 371 -1.50 -20.12 14.00
CA VAL A 371 -1.01 -20.16 12.61
C VAL A 371 0.45 -20.60 12.62
N ALA A 372 0.74 -21.65 11.84
CA ALA A 372 2.09 -22.19 11.64
C ALA A 372 2.39 -22.33 10.15
N HIS A 373 3.55 -21.86 9.73
CA HIS A 373 4.05 -21.99 8.36
C HIS A 373 5.09 -23.09 8.29
N LEU A 374 4.84 -24.11 7.46
CA LEU A 374 5.60 -25.35 7.34
C LEU A 374 5.72 -25.80 5.89
N VAL A 375 6.49 -26.87 5.65
CA VAL A 375 6.56 -27.57 4.35
C VAL A 375 5.50 -28.65 4.30
N GLU A 376 4.68 -28.65 3.25
CA GLU A 376 3.68 -29.68 2.98
C GLU A 376 4.13 -30.57 1.81
N GLU A 377 3.89 -31.87 1.90
CA GLU A 377 3.95 -32.79 0.78
C GLU A 377 2.54 -33.26 0.43
N ASP A 378 2.17 -33.15 -0.85
CA ASP A 378 0.91 -33.66 -1.36
C ASP A 378 1.12 -34.24 -2.77
N ALA A 379 0.84 -35.51 -2.92
CA ALA A 379 0.96 -36.27 -4.18
C ALA A 379 2.32 -36.12 -4.87
N GLY A 380 3.40 -36.13 -4.09
CA GLY A 380 4.78 -36.01 -4.57
C GLY A 380 5.20 -34.59 -4.94
N ARG A 381 4.43 -33.59 -4.54
CA ARG A 381 4.73 -32.16 -4.70
C ARG A 381 4.91 -31.52 -3.33
N TYR A 382 5.77 -30.52 -3.27
CA TYR A 382 6.04 -29.77 -2.03
C TYR A 382 5.44 -28.37 -2.12
N TYR A 383 4.92 -27.88 -1.01
CA TYR A 383 4.30 -26.57 -0.89
C TYR A 383 4.82 -25.84 0.34
N SER A 384 4.94 -24.53 0.21
CA SER A 384 5.16 -23.57 1.32
C SER A 384 3.79 -23.26 1.91
N THR A 385 3.44 -23.80 3.09
CA THR A 385 2.04 -23.90 3.54
C THR A 385 1.85 -23.33 4.94
N ALA A 386 0.89 -22.40 5.08
CA ALA A 386 0.39 -21.93 6.35
C ALA A 386 -0.84 -22.74 6.78
N TYR A 387 -0.80 -23.26 8.01
CA TYR A 387 -1.88 -24.00 8.66
C TYR A 387 -2.51 -23.18 9.76
N LEU A 388 -3.82 -23.08 9.79
CA LEU A 388 -4.58 -22.57 10.93
C LEU A 388 -5.11 -23.75 11.75
N LEU A 389 -4.59 -23.89 12.96
CA LEU A 389 -5.01 -24.91 13.93
C LEU A 389 -6.04 -24.31 14.88
N ASP A 390 -7.16 -25.04 15.12
CA ASP A 390 -8.20 -24.65 16.06
C ASP A 390 -7.85 -25.02 17.52
N ARG A 391 -8.70 -24.59 18.45
CA ARG A 391 -8.58 -24.89 19.89
C ARG A 391 -8.69 -26.37 20.24
N ALA A 392 -9.13 -27.20 19.31
CA ALA A 392 -9.18 -28.66 19.47
C ALA A 392 -7.98 -29.36 18.82
N GLY A 393 -7.05 -28.59 18.25
CA GLY A 393 -5.87 -29.11 17.54
C GLY A 393 -6.17 -29.64 16.15
N ARG A 394 -7.29 -29.30 15.54
CA ARG A 394 -7.61 -29.70 14.16
C ARG A 394 -7.11 -28.63 13.20
N VAL A 395 -6.67 -29.04 12.04
CA VAL A 395 -6.40 -28.12 10.91
C VAL A 395 -7.74 -27.59 10.41
N ALA A 396 -8.03 -26.33 10.72
CA ALA A 396 -9.27 -25.65 10.32
C ALA A 396 -9.14 -25.03 8.93
N HIS A 397 -7.94 -24.60 8.54
CA HIS A 397 -7.66 -24.02 7.22
C HIS A 397 -6.22 -24.27 6.80
N THR A 398 -6.01 -24.34 5.48
CA THR A 398 -4.71 -24.54 4.86
C THR A 398 -4.55 -23.55 3.72
N TYR A 399 -3.50 -22.75 3.74
CA TYR A 399 -3.12 -21.83 2.69
C TYR A 399 -1.76 -22.21 2.13
N ARG A 400 -1.71 -22.68 0.90
CA ARG A 400 -0.48 -22.88 0.13
C ARG A 400 -0.07 -21.56 -0.47
N LYS A 401 1.13 -21.07 -0.14
CA LYS A 401 1.65 -19.79 -0.63
C LYS A 401 1.53 -19.70 -2.14
N THR A 402 0.90 -18.66 -2.64
CA THR A 402 0.57 -18.48 -4.06
C THR A 402 1.65 -17.75 -4.83
N HIS A 403 2.33 -16.79 -4.18
CA HIS A 403 3.38 -15.96 -4.77
C HIS A 403 4.74 -16.38 -4.21
N LEU A 404 5.35 -17.36 -4.89
CA LEU A 404 6.64 -17.90 -4.47
C LEU A 404 7.79 -17.01 -4.94
N ASN A 405 8.70 -16.69 -4.01
CA ASN A 405 9.94 -16.00 -4.36
C ASN A 405 10.91 -16.91 -5.14
N SER A 406 12.02 -16.33 -5.63
CA SER A 406 12.98 -17.07 -6.46
C SER A 406 13.63 -18.26 -5.75
N ALA A 407 13.75 -18.26 -4.43
CA ALA A 407 14.27 -19.38 -3.67
C ALA A 407 13.24 -20.49 -3.50
N GLU A 408 12.00 -20.14 -3.18
CA GLU A 408 10.89 -21.08 -2.99
C GLU A 408 10.53 -21.81 -4.28
N ARG A 409 10.58 -21.16 -5.45
CA ARG A 409 10.33 -21.77 -6.77
C ARG A 409 11.26 -22.92 -7.12
N LYS A 410 12.38 -23.07 -6.42
CA LYS A 410 13.31 -24.17 -6.63
C LYS A 410 12.84 -25.49 -6.04
N TRP A 411 11.93 -25.44 -5.06
CA TRP A 411 11.48 -26.60 -4.32
C TRP A 411 9.96 -26.72 -4.15
N ALA A 412 9.24 -25.59 -4.15
CA ALA A 412 7.80 -25.57 -3.94
C ALA A 412 7.01 -25.31 -5.22
N VAL A 413 5.78 -25.80 -5.24
CA VAL A 413 4.75 -25.48 -6.23
C VAL A 413 3.83 -24.42 -5.65
N PRO A 414 3.42 -23.38 -6.40
CA PRO A 414 2.51 -22.36 -5.91
C PRO A 414 1.12 -22.94 -5.61
N GLY A 415 0.47 -22.39 -4.60
CA GLY A 415 -0.95 -22.63 -4.29
C GLY A 415 -1.87 -22.14 -5.41
N ASP A 416 -3.12 -22.56 -5.37
CA ASP A 416 -4.12 -22.35 -6.43
C ASP A 416 -5.33 -21.54 -5.97
N ARG A 417 -5.32 -20.99 -4.76
CA ARG A 417 -6.40 -20.16 -4.21
C ARG A 417 -5.90 -19.16 -3.17
N ILE A 418 -6.61 -18.04 -3.07
CA ILE A 418 -6.51 -17.06 -2.00
C ILE A 418 -7.90 -16.95 -1.39
N ASP A 419 -8.07 -17.51 -0.20
CA ASP A 419 -9.35 -17.61 0.50
C ASP A 419 -9.18 -17.39 2.00
N VAL A 420 -10.29 -17.40 2.75
CA VAL A 420 -10.32 -17.09 4.18
C VAL A 420 -10.95 -18.22 4.98
N ALA A 421 -10.58 -18.30 6.25
CA ALA A 421 -11.20 -19.21 7.22
C ALA A 421 -12.29 -18.48 8.01
N HIS A 422 -13.54 -18.94 7.90
CA HIS A 422 -14.62 -18.48 8.77
C HIS A 422 -14.59 -19.27 10.07
N THR A 423 -14.33 -18.60 11.20
CA THR A 423 -14.13 -19.24 12.51
C THR A 423 -14.96 -18.55 13.60
N GLU A 424 -15.02 -19.16 14.78
CA GLU A 424 -15.67 -18.52 15.93
C GLU A 424 -14.89 -17.30 16.47
N ILE A 425 -13.60 -17.16 16.12
CA ILE A 425 -12.76 -16.02 16.51
C ILE A 425 -12.71 -14.92 15.45
N GLY A 426 -13.45 -15.07 14.35
CA GLY A 426 -13.48 -14.12 13.23
C GLY A 426 -13.13 -14.78 11.90
N THR A 427 -13.12 -13.97 10.83
CA THR A 427 -12.70 -14.37 9.50
C THR A 427 -11.22 -14.11 9.33
N ILE A 428 -10.42 -15.17 9.22
CA ILE A 428 -8.96 -15.13 9.22
C ILE A 428 -8.43 -15.37 7.80
N GLY A 429 -7.69 -14.40 7.26
CA GLY A 429 -6.88 -14.55 6.06
C GLY A 429 -5.46 -15.01 6.42
N LEU A 430 -4.83 -15.79 5.55
CA LEU A 430 -3.43 -16.18 5.70
C LEU A 430 -2.60 -15.60 4.56
N MET A 431 -1.47 -14.96 4.90
CA MET A 431 -0.48 -14.41 3.99
C MET A 431 0.91 -14.84 4.48
N VAL A 432 1.87 -15.10 3.59
CA VAL A 432 3.16 -15.68 4.00
C VAL A 432 4.34 -14.87 3.45
N GLY A 433 5.22 -14.42 4.33
CA GLY A 433 6.52 -13.85 3.99
C GLY A 433 6.45 -12.69 2.99
N ASP A 434 7.13 -12.82 1.86
CA ASP A 434 7.26 -11.77 0.85
C ASP A 434 5.95 -11.42 0.10
N GLU A 435 4.84 -12.16 0.33
CA GLU A 435 3.53 -11.80 -0.24
C GLU A 435 3.04 -10.42 0.23
N VAL A 436 3.60 -9.88 1.30
CA VAL A 436 3.34 -8.51 1.75
C VAL A 436 3.68 -7.44 0.68
N TRP A 437 4.59 -7.75 -0.24
CA TRP A 437 4.95 -6.89 -1.38
C TRP A 437 3.99 -6.97 -2.56
N VAL A 438 3.05 -7.92 -2.52
CA VAL A 438 2.04 -8.12 -3.56
C VAL A 438 0.70 -7.60 -3.02
N PRO A 439 0.34 -6.33 -3.29
CA PRO A 439 -0.88 -5.71 -2.71
C PRO A 439 -2.14 -6.49 -3.07
N GLU A 440 -2.14 -7.18 -4.20
CA GLU A 440 -3.27 -8.01 -4.65
C GLU A 440 -3.60 -9.12 -3.64
N VAL A 441 -2.61 -9.69 -2.91
CA VAL A 441 -2.88 -10.77 -1.93
C VAL A 441 -3.71 -10.25 -0.76
N ALA A 442 -3.28 -9.16 -0.12
CA ALA A 442 -4.03 -8.56 0.99
C ALA A 442 -5.40 -8.05 0.52
N ARG A 443 -5.47 -7.46 -0.69
CA ARG A 443 -6.72 -7.00 -1.30
C ARG A 443 -7.69 -8.17 -1.51
N LEU A 444 -7.25 -9.29 -2.07
CA LEU A 444 -8.08 -10.47 -2.32
C LEU A 444 -8.58 -11.09 -1.01
N LEU A 445 -7.73 -11.20 0.02
CA LEU A 445 -8.17 -11.64 1.35
C LEU A 445 -9.23 -10.71 1.93
N THR A 446 -9.06 -9.39 1.76
CA THR A 446 -10.04 -8.39 2.19
C THR A 446 -11.35 -8.53 1.44
N LEU A 447 -11.31 -8.67 0.11
CA LEU A 447 -12.50 -8.87 -0.73
C LEU A 447 -13.25 -10.16 -0.36
N ALA A 448 -12.52 -11.19 0.09
CA ALA A 448 -13.10 -12.43 0.64
C ALA A 448 -13.67 -12.26 2.06
N GLY A 449 -13.56 -11.08 2.67
CA GLY A 449 -14.14 -10.75 3.97
C GLY A 449 -13.21 -10.98 5.18
N ALA A 450 -11.89 -11.00 4.99
CA ALA A 450 -10.96 -11.08 6.10
C ALA A 450 -11.14 -9.93 7.10
N GLU A 451 -11.16 -10.27 8.39
CA GLU A 451 -11.14 -9.33 9.52
C GLU A 451 -9.71 -9.20 10.07
N VAL A 452 -8.94 -10.28 10.00
CA VAL A 452 -7.54 -10.35 10.41
C VAL A 452 -6.76 -11.11 9.35
N ILE A 453 -5.58 -10.60 8.98
CA ILE A 453 -4.59 -11.32 8.20
C ILE A 453 -3.48 -11.79 9.15
N ALA A 454 -3.30 -13.10 9.28
CA ALA A 454 -2.20 -13.70 10.01
C ALA A 454 -1.03 -13.94 9.04
N HIS A 455 0.15 -13.41 9.38
CA HIS A 455 1.28 -13.32 8.50
C HIS A 455 2.56 -13.89 9.15
N PRO A 456 2.81 -15.20 9.05
CA PRO A 456 4.13 -15.78 9.29
C PRO A 456 5.15 -15.19 8.33
N THR A 457 6.24 -14.60 8.85
CA THR A 457 7.23 -13.94 8.01
C THR A 457 8.68 -14.16 8.50
N ASP A 458 9.63 -13.71 7.70
CA ASP A 458 11.08 -13.72 7.96
C ASP A 458 11.70 -12.42 7.43
N TRP A 459 11.11 -11.28 7.72
CA TRP A 459 11.49 -9.97 7.16
C TRP A 459 12.86 -9.93 6.49
N ARG A 460 12.90 -9.78 5.15
CA ARG A 460 14.15 -9.74 4.37
C ARG A 460 14.71 -8.34 4.28
N VAL A 461 13.84 -7.34 4.22
CA VAL A 461 14.16 -5.92 4.17
C VAL A 461 13.29 -5.17 5.18
N PRO A 462 13.82 -4.12 5.87
CA PRO A 462 13.08 -3.39 6.90
C PRO A 462 11.80 -2.72 6.39
N GLU A 463 11.79 -2.27 5.14
CA GLU A 463 10.68 -1.58 4.50
C GLU A 463 9.43 -2.48 4.41
N ALA A 464 9.60 -3.81 4.33
CA ALA A 464 8.49 -4.75 4.35
C ALA A 464 7.67 -4.62 5.64
N ALA A 465 8.32 -4.45 6.77
CA ALA A 465 7.68 -4.27 8.06
C ALA A 465 7.22 -2.82 8.27
N HIS A 466 8.08 -1.84 7.99
CA HIS A 466 7.82 -0.43 8.33
C HIS A 466 6.82 0.24 7.39
N MET A 467 6.76 -0.19 6.13
CA MET A 467 5.88 0.40 5.12
C MET A 467 4.84 -0.60 4.62
N ALA A 468 5.27 -1.68 3.94
CA ALA A 468 4.33 -2.56 3.25
C ALA A 468 3.29 -3.19 4.20
N ALA A 469 3.69 -3.72 5.35
CA ALA A 469 2.76 -4.34 6.29
C ALA A 469 1.76 -3.33 6.91
N THR A 470 2.21 -2.10 7.18
CA THR A 470 1.32 -1.03 7.67
C THR A 470 0.32 -0.64 6.59
N GLU A 471 0.80 -0.47 5.36
CA GLU A 471 -0.04 -0.10 4.23
C GLU A 471 -1.08 -1.16 3.89
N ARG A 472 -0.72 -2.48 3.99
CA ARG A 472 -1.73 -3.56 3.80
C ARG A 472 -2.91 -3.41 4.77
N THR A 473 -2.68 -2.93 5.99
CA THR A 473 -3.74 -2.63 6.94
C THR A 473 -4.50 -1.37 6.56
N GLU A 474 -3.82 -0.31 6.19
CA GLU A 474 -4.42 0.99 5.88
C GLU A 474 -5.33 0.92 4.66
N GLU A 475 -4.79 0.52 3.52
CA GLU A 475 -5.50 0.47 2.24
C GLU A 475 -6.64 -0.57 2.18
N ASN A 476 -6.65 -1.55 3.11
CA ASN A 476 -7.63 -2.63 3.18
C ASN A 476 -8.53 -2.57 4.42
N ARG A 477 -8.22 -1.72 5.39
CA ARG A 477 -8.93 -1.64 6.67
C ARG A 477 -9.13 -3.01 7.30
N VAL A 478 -8.02 -3.75 7.46
CA VAL A 478 -7.95 -5.10 8.01
C VAL A 478 -6.82 -5.20 9.03
N HIS A 479 -7.01 -5.91 10.14
CA HIS A 479 -5.92 -6.11 11.10
C HIS A 479 -4.85 -7.04 10.52
N LEU A 480 -3.57 -6.77 10.83
CA LEU A 480 -2.45 -7.61 10.41
C LEU A 480 -1.61 -8.06 11.61
N VAL A 481 -1.34 -9.36 11.70
CA VAL A 481 -0.49 -9.94 12.74
C VAL A 481 0.70 -10.61 12.08
N SER A 482 1.85 -9.95 12.07
CA SER A 482 3.09 -10.44 11.46
C SER A 482 4.05 -10.98 12.53
N CYS A 483 4.38 -12.25 12.44
CA CYS A 483 5.36 -12.87 13.32
C CYS A 483 6.64 -13.22 12.55
N THR A 484 7.75 -12.57 12.90
CA THR A 484 9.03 -12.77 12.23
C THR A 484 9.97 -13.69 13.01
N ARG A 485 10.91 -14.27 12.30
CA ARG A 485 12.05 -15.04 12.88
C ARG A 485 13.01 -14.09 13.58
N LEU A 486 13.70 -14.58 14.62
CA LEU A 486 14.74 -13.81 15.29
C LEU A 486 16.06 -13.75 14.50
N ASP A 487 16.25 -14.67 13.56
CA ASP A 487 17.39 -14.73 12.63
C ASP A 487 17.05 -14.16 11.24
N SER A 488 15.99 -13.34 11.15
CA SER A 488 15.62 -12.63 9.92
C SER A 488 16.73 -11.70 9.44
N PRO A 489 16.96 -11.58 8.12
CA PRO A 489 17.97 -10.66 7.57
C PRO A 489 17.77 -9.20 7.97
N ALA A 490 16.52 -8.74 8.04
CA ALA A 490 16.18 -7.43 8.57
C ALA A 490 16.15 -7.48 10.11
N ASP A 491 16.83 -6.54 10.74
CA ASP A 491 16.80 -6.37 12.20
C ASP A 491 15.53 -5.63 12.64
N VAL A 492 14.39 -6.28 12.46
CA VAL A 492 13.04 -5.76 12.78
C VAL A 492 12.27 -6.82 13.58
N GLY A 493 11.49 -6.37 14.56
CA GLY A 493 10.66 -7.26 15.38
C GLY A 493 9.38 -7.73 14.67
N SER A 494 8.64 -8.60 15.33
CA SER A 494 7.27 -8.92 14.96
C SER A 494 6.36 -7.72 15.20
N GLN A 495 5.25 -7.65 14.48
CA GLN A 495 4.32 -6.54 14.63
C GLN A 495 2.86 -6.99 14.60
N VAL A 496 2.02 -6.20 15.24
CA VAL A 496 0.58 -6.21 15.08
C VAL A 496 0.16 -4.83 14.61
N VAL A 497 -0.47 -4.74 13.45
CA VAL A 497 -1.00 -3.50 12.91
C VAL A 497 -2.52 -3.53 13.00
N ARG A 498 -3.07 -2.56 13.72
CA ARG A 498 -4.50 -2.48 14.01
C ARG A 498 -5.18 -1.53 13.04
N ALA A 499 -6.25 -1.97 12.42
CA ALA A 499 -7.14 -1.13 11.63
C ALA A 499 -8.02 -0.32 12.59
N ASP A 500 -7.56 0.86 12.98
CA ASP A 500 -8.33 1.71 13.90
C ASP A 500 -9.61 2.22 13.23
N GLU A 501 -10.73 2.18 13.95
CA GLU A 501 -12.01 2.72 13.48
C GLU A 501 -11.90 4.25 13.31
N PHE A 502 -12.38 4.76 12.17
CA PHE A 502 -12.58 6.18 12.01
C PHE A 502 -13.76 6.63 12.86
N ALA A 503 -13.49 7.44 13.89
CA ALA A 503 -14.55 7.91 14.78
C ALA A 503 -15.28 9.12 14.18
N PRO A 504 -16.62 9.05 13.96
CA PRO A 504 -17.40 10.19 13.50
C PRO A 504 -17.20 11.43 14.40
N GLY A 505 -17.02 12.60 13.77
CA GLY A 505 -16.84 13.87 14.48
C GLY A 505 -15.40 14.19 14.88
N GLN A 506 -14.41 13.36 14.56
CA GLN A 506 -13.00 13.78 14.66
C GLN A 506 -12.64 14.71 13.49
N PRO A 507 -11.80 15.74 13.71
CA PRO A 507 -11.28 16.53 12.62
C PRO A 507 -10.57 15.60 11.59
N ILE A 508 -10.83 15.78 10.30
CA ILE A 508 -10.24 15.06 9.16
C ILE A 508 -8.70 15.00 9.26
N ALA A 509 -8.13 16.04 9.79
CA ALA A 509 -6.72 16.20 10.06
C ALA A 509 -6.14 15.20 11.09
N LEU A 510 -6.97 14.41 11.75
CA LEU A 510 -6.58 13.37 12.72
C LEU A 510 -6.86 11.97 12.17
N MET A 511 -6.71 11.76 10.85
CA MET A 511 -6.65 10.40 10.35
C MET A 511 -5.72 9.57 11.21
N ARG A 512 -6.29 8.54 11.77
CA ARG A 512 -5.48 7.59 12.51
C ARG A 512 -4.87 6.62 11.51
N TYR A 513 -3.54 6.77 11.36
CA TYR A 513 -2.77 5.66 10.84
C TYR A 513 -3.11 4.41 11.61
N PRO A 514 -3.00 3.26 10.94
CA PRO A 514 -3.03 2.01 11.62
C PRO A 514 -2.06 2.02 12.80
N THR A 515 -2.56 1.68 13.99
CA THR A 515 -1.71 1.63 15.17
C THR A 515 -0.81 0.41 15.10
N GLY A 516 0.50 0.64 14.98
CA GLY A 516 1.50 -0.41 14.98
C GLY A 516 2.02 -0.72 16.39
N TYR A 517 1.99 -2.00 16.78
CA TYR A 517 2.64 -2.53 17.98
C TYR A 517 3.83 -3.39 17.54
N TRP A 518 4.98 -3.24 18.20
CA TRP A 518 6.23 -3.88 17.80
C TRP A 518 6.86 -4.65 18.94
N SER A 519 7.38 -5.85 18.65
CA SER A 519 8.31 -6.52 19.55
C SER A 519 9.74 -6.02 19.32
N ARG A 520 10.61 -6.28 20.27
CA ARG A 520 12.02 -5.90 20.13
C ARG A 520 12.74 -6.82 19.14
N PRO A 521 13.53 -6.27 18.20
CA PRO A 521 14.37 -7.06 17.32
C PRO A 521 15.35 -7.95 18.13
N GLY A 522 15.60 -9.17 17.66
CA GLY A 522 16.57 -10.08 18.24
C GLY A 522 16.22 -10.66 19.63
N PHE A 523 15.04 -10.34 20.16
CA PHE A 523 14.59 -10.85 21.46
C PHE A 523 13.38 -11.77 21.31
N GLU A 524 13.41 -12.88 22.03
CA GLU A 524 12.25 -13.74 22.16
C GLU A 524 11.19 -13.07 23.04
N GLU A 525 10.14 -12.60 22.42
CA GLU A 525 9.08 -11.80 23.05
C GLU A 525 7.71 -12.22 22.53
N GLN A 526 6.71 -12.21 23.40
CA GLN A 526 5.31 -12.30 23.01
C GLN A 526 4.69 -10.91 22.97
N LEU A 527 4.45 -10.40 21.78
CA LEU A 527 3.65 -9.20 21.58
C LEU A 527 2.17 -9.60 21.66
N LEU A 528 1.52 -9.26 22.77
CA LEU A 528 0.10 -9.56 23.03
C LEU A 528 -0.71 -8.28 22.87
N VAL A 529 -1.68 -8.27 21.94
CA VAL A 529 -2.49 -7.11 21.60
C VAL A 529 -3.97 -7.49 21.58
N ASP A 530 -4.81 -6.64 22.17
CA ASP A 530 -6.27 -6.76 22.08
C ASP A 530 -6.75 -5.96 20.84
N LEU A 531 -7.40 -6.66 19.91
CA LEU A 531 -8.07 -6.11 18.74
C LEU A 531 -9.58 -6.05 18.98
N ASP A 532 -10.27 -5.16 18.30
CA ASP A 532 -11.73 -5.22 18.16
C ASP A 532 -12.06 -5.47 16.68
N LEU A 533 -12.58 -6.66 16.38
CA LEU A 533 -12.91 -7.03 15.00
C LEU A 533 -13.99 -6.11 14.38
N ARG A 534 -14.75 -5.37 15.20
CA ARG A 534 -15.67 -4.35 14.70
C ARG A 534 -14.94 -3.30 13.88
N GLU A 535 -13.68 -2.98 14.20
CA GLU A 535 -12.87 -1.98 13.49
C GLU A 535 -12.64 -2.37 12.02
N SER A 536 -12.59 -3.67 11.70
CA SER A 536 -12.49 -4.15 10.32
C SER A 536 -13.83 -4.19 9.57
N HIS A 537 -14.97 -4.00 10.28
CA HIS A 537 -16.30 -3.83 9.70
C HIS A 537 -16.64 -2.37 9.35
N SER A 538 -15.65 -1.50 9.33
CA SER A 538 -15.72 -0.17 8.74
C SER A 538 -14.52 -0.02 7.82
N LYS A 539 -14.77 0.03 6.53
CA LYS A 539 -13.69 0.26 5.55
C LYS A 539 -13.41 1.77 5.35
N MET A 540 -14.03 2.62 6.18
CA MET A 540 -13.86 4.07 6.08
C MET A 540 -12.46 4.51 6.52
N MET A 541 -11.84 5.36 5.71
CA MET A 541 -10.61 6.11 6.04
C MET A 541 -10.93 7.57 6.41
N GLY A 542 -12.12 8.05 6.11
CA GLY A 542 -12.63 9.39 6.38
C GLY A 542 -14.15 9.35 6.38
N HIS A 543 -14.82 10.52 6.36
CA HIS A 543 -16.29 10.59 6.34
C HIS A 543 -16.91 10.10 5.03
N HIS A 544 -16.17 10.18 3.92
CA HIS A 544 -16.65 9.91 2.57
C HIS A 544 -15.75 8.96 1.77
N LEU A 545 -14.61 8.54 2.32
CA LEU A 545 -13.67 7.65 1.65
C LEU A 545 -13.68 6.26 2.27
N ASP A 546 -14.07 5.28 1.45
CA ASP A 546 -13.92 3.85 1.71
C ASP A 546 -13.06 3.26 0.58
N PRO A 547 -11.79 2.87 0.84
CA PRO A 547 -10.84 2.43 -0.19
C PRO A 547 -11.22 1.10 -0.85
N VAL A 548 -12.19 0.38 -0.30
CA VAL A 548 -12.72 -0.86 -0.88
C VAL A 548 -13.96 -0.57 -1.73
N ALA A 549 -14.85 0.29 -1.24
CA ALA A 549 -16.08 0.64 -1.96
C ALA A 549 -15.85 1.60 -3.14
N THR A 550 -14.80 2.44 -3.07
CA THR A 550 -14.45 3.40 -4.13
C THR A 550 -13.65 2.80 -5.28
N ARG A 551 -13.41 1.48 -5.27
CA ARG A 551 -12.76 0.79 -6.38
C ARG A 551 -13.58 0.96 -7.68
N ALA A 552 -12.86 1.04 -8.80
CA ALA A 552 -13.44 1.08 -10.15
C ALA A 552 -13.09 -0.23 -10.92
N PRO A 553 -13.71 -1.38 -10.54
CA PRO A 553 -13.32 -2.70 -11.05
C PRO A 553 -13.44 -2.82 -12.57
N GLU A 554 -14.30 -2.02 -13.21
CA GLU A 554 -14.42 -1.94 -14.67
C GLU A 554 -13.17 -1.40 -15.37
N LEU A 555 -12.31 -0.70 -14.64
CA LEU A 555 -11.05 -0.16 -15.14
C LEU A 555 -9.84 -1.09 -14.91
N TYR A 556 -10.03 -2.25 -14.25
CA TYR A 556 -8.94 -3.10 -13.75
C TYR A 556 -8.58 -4.27 -14.69
N GLY A 557 -8.94 -4.18 -15.98
CA GLY A 557 -8.64 -5.25 -16.95
C GLY A 557 -7.17 -5.65 -16.96
N MET A 558 -6.21 -4.70 -16.85
CA MET A 558 -4.76 -4.95 -16.86
C MET A 558 -4.27 -5.81 -15.66
N PHE A 559 -5.06 -5.95 -14.60
CA PHE A 559 -4.69 -6.85 -13.50
C PHE A 559 -4.79 -8.33 -13.87
N LEU A 560 -5.54 -8.67 -14.91
CA LEU A 560 -5.76 -10.03 -15.37
C LEU A 560 -4.82 -10.46 -16.51
N ASP A 561 -3.99 -9.54 -17.03
CA ASP A 561 -3.08 -9.76 -18.15
C ASP A 561 -1.70 -10.30 -17.74
#